data_9c9b3a8cb9b2f2b47acc2800071a780d
#
_entry.id   9c9b3a8cb9b2f2b47acc2800071a780d
#
_cell.length_a   1.000
_cell.length_b   1.000
_cell.length_c   1.000
_cell.angle_alpha   90.00
_cell.angle_beta   90.00
_cell.angle_gamma   90.00
#
_symmetry.space_group_name_H-M   'P 1'
#
loop_
_entity.id
_entity.type
_entity.pdbx_description
1 polymer ?
#
loop_
_entity_poly.entity_id
_entity_poly.type
_entity_poly.pdbx_seq_one_letter_code
_entity_poly.pdbx_strand_id
1 'polypeptide(L)'
;EGLTAVLSVKVQEPQFEGQTKTKLGNREVSAPVSQSVSEMLSAYLEEHPTAAKTIVEKVILAARARHAARKAREMVQRKSVLTGSGLPGKLADCSEKDPAACEIYFVEGDSAGGTAKQGRDRHFQAIMPLRGKILNVEKAMQHKIFENEEIKNIYTALGVRIGTEEDSKALNLEKLRYHKIIIMCDADVDGSHIETLILTFLFRYMKELIENGYVYIATPPLYQVKKGSKSEYAWDDNQRDRLIQDMKGAGAESSVNIQRYKGLGEMNATQLWDTTMNPEFRTLRQVTIENGAECDQIFSMLMGDEVPPRRDFIERNAKYAKID
;
A
#
# COMPACT_ATOMS: atom_id res chain seq x y z
N GLU A 1 -17.93 9.47 24.08
CA GLU A 1 -19.21 8.72 23.99
C GLU A 1 -20.31 9.35 24.84
N GLY A 2 -21.53 9.39 24.30
CA GLY A 2 -22.68 9.97 24.95
C GLY A 2 -22.79 11.50 24.83
N LEU A 3 -21.89 12.17 24.14
CA LEU A 3 -22.00 13.58 23.81
C LEU A 3 -22.97 13.75 22.61
N THR A 4 -24.02 14.56 22.81
CA THR A 4 -24.82 15.10 21.72
C THR A 4 -24.64 16.60 21.73
N ALA A 5 -24.21 17.17 20.62
CA ALA A 5 -23.97 18.61 20.51
C ALA A 5 -24.56 19.17 19.23
N VAL A 6 -25.05 20.40 19.29
CA VAL A 6 -25.43 21.19 18.12
C VAL A 6 -24.57 22.43 18.10
N LEU A 7 -23.85 22.63 17.00
CA LEU A 7 -23.02 23.80 16.79
C LEU A 7 -23.64 24.66 15.68
N SER A 8 -23.92 25.93 15.99
CA SER A 8 -24.42 26.90 15.01
C SER A 8 -23.38 27.98 14.81
N VAL A 9 -22.94 28.19 13.58
CA VAL A 9 -21.94 29.18 13.20
C VAL A 9 -22.50 30.06 12.08
N LYS A 10 -22.32 31.37 12.19
CA LYS A 10 -22.64 32.31 11.13
C LYS A 10 -21.38 32.66 10.34
N VAL A 11 -21.37 32.31 9.07
CA VAL A 11 -20.28 32.57 8.14
C VAL A 11 -20.75 33.55 7.08
N GLN A 12 -19.97 34.61 6.79
CA GLN A 12 -20.36 35.63 5.84
C GLN A 12 -20.55 35.10 4.42
N GLU A 13 -19.61 34.27 3.97
CA GLU A 13 -19.65 33.65 2.64
C GLU A 13 -19.45 32.15 2.77
N PRO A 14 -20.52 31.37 3.07
CA PRO A 14 -20.40 29.96 3.27
C PRO A 14 -20.17 29.22 1.95
N GLN A 15 -19.07 28.50 1.87
CA GLN A 15 -18.75 27.62 0.77
C GLN A 15 -19.08 26.18 1.15
N PHE A 16 -19.78 25.46 0.30
CA PHE A 16 -20.16 24.07 0.56
C PHE A 16 -19.54 23.12 -0.47
N GLU A 17 -19.10 21.96 -0.01
CA GLU A 17 -18.73 20.85 -0.88
C GLU A 17 -20.00 20.14 -1.37
N GLY A 18 -20.21 20.17 -2.68
CA GLY A 18 -21.33 19.48 -3.35
C GLY A 18 -22.68 20.25 -3.31
N GLN A 19 -23.57 19.81 -4.17
CA GLN A 19 -24.90 20.45 -4.39
C GLN A 19 -25.85 20.29 -3.18
N THR A 20 -25.62 19.27 -2.35
CA THR A 20 -26.47 18.98 -1.16
C THR A 20 -26.13 19.82 0.07
N LYS A 21 -25.08 20.65 -0.01
CA LYS A 21 -24.64 21.56 1.07
C LYS A 21 -24.44 20.88 2.43
N THR A 22 -24.04 19.62 2.43
CA THR A 22 -23.89 18.82 3.65
C THR A 22 -22.57 19.03 4.36
N LYS A 23 -21.57 19.59 3.67
CA LYS A 23 -20.24 19.82 4.24
C LYS A 23 -19.77 21.23 3.91
N LEU A 24 -19.45 21.98 4.99
CA LEU A 24 -18.87 23.33 4.87
C LEU A 24 -17.39 23.24 4.45
N GLY A 25 -17.05 23.97 3.39
CA GLY A 25 -15.70 24.02 2.83
C GLY A 25 -14.80 25.11 3.41
N ASN A 26 -15.35 26.03 4.22
CA ASN A 26 -14.65 27.13 4.85
C ASN A 26 -13.67 26.66 5.91
N ARG A 27 -12.40 26.50 5.56
CA ARG A 27 -11.35 25.98 6.48
C ARG A 27 -11.04 26.96 7.61
N GLU A 28 -11.14 28.24 7.37
CA GLU A 28 -10.89 29.31 8.34
C GLU A 28 -11.83 29.28 9.56
N VAL A 29 -12.98 28.63 9.43
CA VAL A 29 -13.97 28.50 10.51
C VAL A 29 -13.51 27.47 11.57
N SER A 30 -12.70 26.50 11.20
CA SER A 30 -12.31 25.40 12.09
C SER A 30 -11.51 25.87 13.30
N ALA A 31 -10.51 26.73 13.10
CA ALA A 31 -9.63 27.19 14.18
C ALA A 31 -10.36 28.03 15.24
N PRO A 32 -11.12 29.08 14.87
CA PRO A 32 -11.89 29.86 15.86
C PRO A 32 -12.93 29.03 16.60
N VAL A 33 -13.61 28.11 15.91
CA VAL A 33 -14.59 27.22 16.54
C VAL A 33 -13.93 26.30 17.56
N SER A 34 -12.82 25.64 17.17
CA SER A 34 -12.08 24.76 18.06
C SER A 34 -11.56 25.50 19.29
N GLN A 35 -11.06 26.71 19.12
CA GLN A 35 -10.58 27.54 20.23
C GLN A 35 -11.71 27.90 21.18
N SER A 36 -12.80 28.44 20.67
CA SER A 36 -13.96 28.83 21.49
C SER A 36 -14.56 27.64 22.24
N VAL A 37 -14.71 26.47 21.58
CA VAL A 37 -15.21 25.27 22.23
C VAL A 37 -14.25 24.77 23.31
N SER A 38 -12.94 24.80 23.06
CA SER A 38 -11.95 24.41 24.07
C SER A 38 -11.96 25.32 25.29
N GLU A 39 -11.99 26.63 25.10
CA GLU A 39 -12.04 27.61 26.18
C GLU A 39 -13.32 27.45 27.02
N MET A 40 -14.48 27.36 26.37
CA MET A 40 -15.76 27.18 27.06
C MET A 40 -15.86 25.85 27.82
N LEU A 41 -15.40 24.75 27.20
CA LEU A 41 -15.41 23.44 27.87
C LEU A 41 -14.41 23.39 29.04
N SER A 42 -13.24 23.97 28.89
CA SER A 42 -12.27 24.04 30.00
C SER A 42 -12.85 24.82 31.18
N ALA A 43 -13.40 26.01 30.96
CA ALA A 43 -14.04 26.80 32.00
C ALA A 43 -15.21 26.03 32.67
N TYR A 44 -16.10 25.42 31.85
CA TYR A 44 -17.21 24.65 32.37
C TYR A 44 -16.76 23.46 33.24
N LEU A 45 -15.76 22.73 32.82
CA LEU A 45 -15.27 21.56 33.55
C LEU A 45 -14.54 21.95 34.85
N GLU A 46 -13.88 23.11 34.88
CA GLU A 46 -13.28 23.67 36.10
C GLU A 46 -14.33 24.14 37.09
N GLU A 47 -15.42 24.79 36.61
CA GLU A 47 -16.51 25.26 37.44
C GLU A 47 -17.42 24.10 37.97
N HIS A 48 -17.43 22.96 37.24
CA HIS A 48 -18.31 21.82 37.53
C HIS A 48 -17.53 20.51 37.71
N PRO A 49 -16.76 20.36 38.80
CA PRO A 49 -15.86 19.22 38.99
C PRO A 49 -16.60 17.87 39.06
N THR A 50 -17.84 17.85 39.55
CA THR A 50 -18.66 16.62 39.56
C THR A 50 -19.04 16.17 38.16
N ALA A 51 -19.43 17.10 37.29
CA ALA A 51 -19.72 16.80 35.87
C ALA A 51 -18.45 16.36 35.13
N ALA A 52 -17.33 17.04 35.36
CA ALA A 52 -16.02 16.69 34.81
C ALA A 52 -15.64 15.26 35.16
N LYS A 53 -15.77 14.88 36.45
CA LYS A 53 -15.47 13.52 36.93
C LYS A 53 -16.36 12.48 36.22
N THR A 54 -17.68 12.73 36.12
CA THR A 54 -18.61 11.81 35.44
C THR A 54 -18.28 11.63 33.96
N ILE A 55 -17.92 12.72 33.28
CA ILE A 55 -17.52 12.67 31.86
C ILE A 55 -16.22 11.86 31.69
N VAL A 56 -15.21 12.12 32.52
CA VAL A 56 -13.93 11.40 32.48
C VAL A 56 -14.12 9.91 32.79
N GLU A 57 -14.92 9.57 33.79
CA GLU A 57 -15.24 8.18 34.12
C GLU A 57 -15.92 7.46 32.94
N LYS A 58 -16.88 8.10 32.23
CA LYS A 58 -17.47 7.54 31.02
C LYS A 58 -16.47 7.35 29.90
N VAL A 59 -15.57 8.31 29.67
CA VAL A 59 -14.52 8.21 28.65
C VAL A 59 -13.58 7.04 28.95
N ILE A 60 -13.17 6.90 30.22
CA ILE A 60 -12.30 5.80 30.66
C ILE A 60 -13.04 4.45 30.51
N LEU A 61 -14.30 4.37 30.91
CA LEU A 61 -15.10 3.15 30.76
C LEU A 61 -15.22 2.73 29.29
N ALA A 62 -15.53 3.68 28.42
CA ALA A 62 -15.62 3.45 26.99
C ALA A 62 -14.28 3.02 26.36
N ALA A 63 -13.18 3.63 26.79
CA ALA A 63 -11.84 3.24 26.37
C ALA A 63 -11.51 1.80 26.81
N ARG A 64 -11.81 1.44 28.06
CA ARG A 64 -11.65 0.08 28.59
C ARG A 64 -12.51 -0.93 27.84
N ALA A 65 -13.78 -0.60 27.55
CA ALA A 65 -14.67 -1.46 26.79
C ALA A 65 -14.14 -1.73 25.37
N ARG A 66 -13.67 -0.68 24.67
CA ARG A 66 -13.04 -0.82 23.34
C ARG A 66 -11.78 -1.67 23.41
N HIS A 67 -10.93 -1.46 24.41
CA HIS A 67 -9.72 -2.26 24.60
C HIS A 67 -10.04 -3.73 24.91
N ALA A 68 -11.03 -4.00 25.77
CA ALA A 68 -11.48 -5.36 26.07
C ALA A 68 -12.08 -6.05 24.84
N ALA A 69 -12.92 -5.34 24.05
CA ALA A 69 -13.48 -5.86 22.81
C ALA A 69 -12.37 -6.18 21.78
N ARG A 70 -11.36 -5.32 21.67
CA ARG A 70 -10.18 -5.55 20.82
C ARG A 70 -9.41 -6.79 21.27
N LYS A 71 -9.12 -6.89 22.56
CA LYS A 71 -8.40 -8.05 23.15
C LYS A 71 -9.20 -9.36 22.99
N ALA A 72 -10.54 -9.31 23.14
CA ALA A 72 -11.40 -10.46 22.87
C ALA A 72 -11.37 -10.89 21.39
N ARG A 73 -11.42 -9.95 20.44
CA ARG A 73 -11.28 -10.24 19.02
C ARG A 73 -9.90 -10.82 18.67
N GLU A 74 -8.84 -10.28 19.26
CA GLU A 74 -7.48 -10.82 19.12
C GLU A 74 -7.37 -12.25 19.68
N MET A 75 -8.02 -12.57 20.81
CA MET A 75 -8.05 -13.92 21.35
C MET A 75 -8.85 -14.90 20.46
N VAL A 76 -9.96 -14.46 19.87
CA VAL A 76 -10.72 -15.29 18.90
C VAL A 76 -9.90 -15.54 17.65
N GLN A 77 -9.20 -14.52 17.15
CA GLN A 77 -8.26 -14.67 16.03
C GLN A 77 -7.07 -15.56 16.38
N ARG A 78 -6.52 -15.50 17.61
CA ARG A 78 -5.49 -16.42 18.08
C ARG A 78 -5.97 -17.88 18.11
N LYS A 79 -7.21 -18.13 18.49
CA LYS A 79 -7.79 -19.49 18.46
C LYS A 79 -7.99 -20.01 17.04
N SER A 80 -8.41 -19.19 16.08
CA SER A 80 -8.59 -19.59 14.69
C SER A 80 -7.26 -19.84 13.95
N VAL A 81 -6.20 -19.15 14.33
CA VAL A 81 -4.84 -19.36 13.76
C VAL A 81 -4.16 -20.63 14.31
N LEU A 82 -4.56 -21.10 15.51
CA LEU A 82 -4.02 -22.32 16.12
C LEU A 82 -4.74 -23.61 15.66
N THR A 83 -5.89 -23.51 14.99
CA THR A 83 -6.73 -24.68 14.65
C THR A 83 -6.95 -24.93 13.15
N GLY A 84 -6.10 -24.40 12.28
CA GLY A 84 -6.13 -24.77 10.85
C GLY A 84 -5.99 -23.56 9.91
N SER A 85 -5.01 -23.63 9.06
CA SER A 85 -4.82 -22.93 7.76
C SER A 85 -5.56 -21.60 7.56
N GLY A 86 -5.40 -20.65 8.46
CA GLY A 86 -6.04 -19.33 8.37
C GLY A 86 -5.34 -18.37 7.39
N LEU A 87 -4.75 -18.89 6.32
CA LEU A 87 -4.18 -18.05 5.26
C LEU A 87 -5.31 -17.40 4.45
N PRO A 88 -5.09 -16.18 3.92
CA PRO A 88 -6.09 -15.52 3.09
C PRO A 88 -6.51 -16.40 1.92
N GLY A 89 -7.82 -16.57 1.71
CA GLY A 89 -8.33 -17.47 0.66
C GLY A 89 -7.87 -17.12 -0.76
N LYS A 90 -7.42 -15.88 -0.97
CA LYS A 90 -6.84 -15.43 -2.25
C LYS A 90 -5.33 -15.68 -2.39
N LEU A 91 -4.62 -16.03 -1.31
CA LEU A 91 -3.21 -16.37 -1.36
C LEU A 91 -3.00 -17.72 -2.06
N ALA A 92 -2.23 -17.73 -3.11
CA ALA A 92 -1.69 -18.95 -3.69
C ALA A 92 -0.29 -19.17 -3.10
N ASP A 93 -0.21 -19.96 -2.05
CA ASP A 93 1.03 -20.22 -1.32
C ASP A 93 2.01 -21.13 -2.08
N CYS A 94 3.26 -21.19 -1.64
CA CYS A 94 4.28 -22.11 -2.13
C CYS A 94 4.41 -23.33 -1.22
N SER A 95 5.09 -24.37 -1.70
CA SER A 95 5.26 -25.62 -0.96
C SER A 95 6.52 -25.66 -0.10
N GLU A 96 7.52 -24.81 -0.40
CA GLU A 96 8.73 -24.65 0.40
C GLU A 96 8.40 -24.07 1.77
N LYS A 97 9.14 -24.49 2.79
CA LYS A 97 8.93 -24.07 4.19
C LYS A 97 10.04 -23.20 4.75
N ASP A 98 11.21 -23.22 4.10
CA ASP A 98 12.30 -22.34 4.48
C ASP A 98 12.01 -20.89 3.98
N PRO A 99 11.77 -19.93 4.87
CA PRO A 99 11.49 -18.56 4.47
C PRO A 99 12.59 -17.92 3.62
N ALA A 100 13.84 -18.35 3.80
CA ALA A 100 14.98 -17.82 3.04
C ALA A 100 14.93 -18.24 1.57
N ALA A 101 14.32 -19.37 1.27
CA ALA A 101 14.10 -19.85 -0.09
C ALA A 101 12.77 -19.39 -0.70
N CYS A 102 11.86 -18.85 0.12
CA CYS A 102 10.51 -18.47 -0.31
C CYS A 102 10.41 -16.98 -0.70
N GLU A 103 9.57 -16.73 -1.70
CA GLU A 103 9.22 -15.38 -2.12
C GLU A 103 7.72 -15.21 -2.35
N ILE A 104 7.19 -14.01 -2.05
CA ILE A 104 5.80 -13.65 -2.27
C ILE A 104 5.70 -12.47 -3.21
N TYR A 105 4.79 -12.56 -4.19
CA TYR A 105 4.43 -11.47 -5.09
C TYR A 105 3.12 -10.84 -4.64
N PHE A 106 3.13 -9.56 -4.34
CA PHE A 106 1.93 -8.72 -4.27
C PHE A 106 1.62 -8.23 -5.67
N VAL A 107 0.51 -8.68 -6.23
CA VAL A 107 0.15 -8.45 -7.63
C VAL A 107 -1.12 -7.60 -7.70
N GLU A 108 -1.14 -6.62 -8.60
CA GLU A 108 -2.30 -5.79 -8.84
C GLU A 108 -3.43 -6.59 -9.49
N GLY A 109 -4.55 -6.70 -8.76
CA GLY A 109 -5.78 -7.27 -9.28
C GLY A 109 -5.79 -8.79 -9.49
N ASP A 110 -7.00 -9.30 -9.71
CA ASP A 110 -7.22 -10.74 -9.87
C ASP A 110 -6.78 -11.25 -11.26
N SER A 111 -6.82 -10.41 -12.30
CA SER A 111 -6.41 -10.78 -13.67
C SER A 111 -4.92 -11.08 -13.75
N ALA A 112 -4.08 -10.11 -13.40
CA ALA A 112 -2.63 -10.31 -13.35
C ALA A 112 -2.23 -11.35 -12.31
N GLY A 113 -2.94 -11.39 -11.16
CA GLY A 113 -2.80 -12.44 -10.16
C GLY A 113 -3.08 -13.85 -10.70
N GLY A 114 -4.07 -14.00 -11.58
CA GLY A 114 -4.39 -15.25 -12.28
C GLY A 114 -3.25 -15.71 -13.19
N THR A 115 -2.74 -14.80 -14.02
CA THR A 115 -1.60 -15.06 -14.90
C THR A 115 -0.33 -15.42 -14.09
N ALA A 116 -0.04 -14.66 -13.03
CA ALA A 116 1.09 -14.94 -12.14
C ALA A 116 0.98 -16.31 -11.45
N LYS A 117 -0.23 -16.69 -10.99
CA LYS A 117 -0.49 -18.02 -10.40
C LYS A 117 -0.23 -19.16 -11.37
N GLN A 118 -0.49 -18.97 -12.66
CA GLN A 118 -0.21 -19.96 -13.69
C GLN A 118 1.26 -20.04 -14.06
N GLY A 119 1.95 -18.86 -14.14
CA GLY A 119 3.34 -18.77 -14.58
C GLY A 119 4.39 -19.08 -13.50
N ARG A 120 4.05 -18.99 -12.22
CA ARG A 120 4.99 -19.12 -11.10
C ARG A 120 5.60 -20.49 -10.95
N ASP A 121 6.74 -20.58 -10.31
CA ASP A 121 7.21 -21.82 -9.70
C ASP A 121 6.49 -22.02 -8.35
N ARG A 122 5.64 -23.05 -8.27
CA ARG A 122 4.83 -23.36 -7.08
C ARG A 122 5.66 -23.85 -5.91
N HIS A 123 6.91 -24.23 -6.14
CA HIS A 123 7.78 -24.73 -5.09
C HIS A 123 8.13 -23.60 -4.11
N PHE A 124 8.58 -22.44 -4.60
CA PHE A 124 9.09 -21.35 -3.76
C PHE A 124 8.40 -20.00 -3.95
N GLN A 125 7.52 -19.83 -4.96
CA GLN A 125 6.83 -18.58 -5.23
C GLN A 125 5.38 -18.60 -4.78
N ALA A 126 5.00 -17.66 -3.93
CA ALA A 126 3.62 -17.39 -3.52
C ALA A 126 3.06 -16.15 -4.26
N ILE A 127 1.76 -16.16 -4.56
CA ILE A 127 1.06 -15.04 -5.19
C ILE A 127 -0.09 -14.55 -4.32
N MET A 128 -0.09 -13.27 -4.03
CA MET A 128 -1.12 -12.56 -3.28
C MET A 128 -1.72 -11.44 -4.15
N PRO A 129 -2.85 -11.67 -4.82
CA PRO A 129 -3.54 -10.59 -5.53
C PRO A 129 -4.10 -9.55 -4.55
N LEU A 130 -3.87 -8.28 -4.84
CA LEU A 130 -4.45 -7.16 -4.10
C LEU A 130 -5.70 -6.66 -4.84
N ARG A 131 -6.74 -6.28 -4.11
CA ARG A 131 -7.97 -5.75 -4.70
C ARG A 131 -7.85 -4.26 -4.99
N GLY A 132 -7.03 -3.92 -5.99
CA GLY A 132 -6.78 -2.53 -6.38
C GLY A 132 -6.00 -1.74 -5.32
N LYS A 133 -6.31 -0.45 -5.20
CA LYS A 133 -5.61 0.47 -4.30
C LYS A 133 -5.89 0.12 -2.84
N ILE A 134 -4.86 -0.25 -2.10
CA ILE A 134 -4.98 -0.50 -0.65
C ILE A 134 -5.22 0.81 0.10
N LEU A 135 -5.63 0.69 1.36
CA LEU A 135 -5.87 1.84 2.23
C LEU A 135 -4.61 2.71 2.36
N ASN A 136 -4.75 4.01 2.12
CA ASN A 136 -3.69 4.98 2.41
C ASN A 136 -3.54 5.14 3.94
N VAL A 137 -2.53 4.49 4.49
CA VAL A 137 -2.28 4.47 5.95
C VAL A 137 -1.76 5.79 6.50
N GLU A 138 -1.25 6.68 5.65
CA GLU A 138 -0.81 8.02 6.06
C GLU A 138 -1.99 8.91 6.47
N LYS A 139 -3.16 8.73 5.81
CA LYS A 139 -4.39 9.47 6.11
C LYS A 139 -5.35 8.76 7.05
N ALA A 140 -5.26 7.44 7.11
CA ALA A 140 -6.23 6.64 7.82
C ALA A 140 -5.99 6.66 9.34
N MET A 141 -7.06 6.73 10.11
CA MET A 141 -6.98 6.54 11.55
C MET A 141 -6.50 5.13 11.88
N GLN A 142 -5.65 4.97 12.88
CA GLN A 142 -5.00 3.71 13.24
C GLN A 142 -5.97 2.53 13.41
N HIS A 143 -7.14 2.75 14.03
CA HIS A 143 -8.13 1.68 14.19
C HIS A 143 -8.69 1.17 12.85
N LYS A 144 -8.86 2.06 11.83
CA LYS A 144 -9.34 1.69 10.49
C LYS A 144 -8.30 0.88 9.73
N ILE A 145 -7.01 1.15 9.97
CA ILE A 145 -5.91 0.40 9.35
C ILE A 145 -5.97 -1.06 9.76
N PHE A 146 -6.09 -1.32 11.08
CA PHE A 146 -6.15 -2.69 11.59
C PHE A 146 -7.49 -3.40 11.38
N GLU A 147 -8.55 -2.66 11.02
CA GLU A 147 -9.84 -3.23 10.62
C GLU A 147 -9.91 -3.53 9.12
N ASN A 148 -9.01 -2.96 8.31
CA ASN A 148 -9.00 -3.14 6.87
C ASN A 148 -8.60 -4.57 6.48
N GLU A 149 -9.44 -5.22 5.66
CA GLU A 149 -9.26 -6.63 5.27
C GLU A 149 -8.00 -6.85 4.42
N GLU A 150 -7.64 -5.93 3.52
CA GLU A 150 -6.42 -6.07 2.71
C GLU A 150 -5.16 -5.98 3.58
N ILE A 151 -5.14 -5.07 4.53
CA ILE A 151 -4.05 -4.92 5.50
C ILE A 151 -3.93 -6.20 6.36
N LYS A 152 -5.04 -6.73 6.88
CA LYS A 152 -5.05 -7.99 7.62
C LYS A 152 -4.54 -9.16 6.79
N ASN A 153 -4.96 -9.22 5.52
CA ASN A 153 -4.52 -10.25 4.60
C ASN A 153 -3.01 -10.20 4.36
N ILE A 154 -2.41 -8.99 4.23
CA ILE A 154 -0.96 -8.84 4.09
C ILE A 154 -0.24 -9.34 5.34
N TYR A 155 -0.64 -8.93 6.55
CA TYR A 155 -0.07 -9.43 7.80
C TYR A 155 -0.15 -10.96 7.90
N THR A 156 -1.31 -11.53 7.58
CA THR A 156 -1.56 -12.96 7.66
C THR A 156 -0.75 -13.72 6.62
N ALA A 157 -0.66 -13.22 5.39
CA ALA A 157 0.14 -13.82 4.33
C ALA A 157 1.63 -13.85 4.69
N LEU A 158 2.16 -12.73 5.20
CA LEU A 158 3.55 -12.62 5.61
C LEU A 158 3.86 -13.43 6.89
N GLY A 159 2.85 -13.76 7.71
CA GLY A 159 3.01 -14.47 8.97
C GLY A 159 3.50 -13.60 10.12
N VAL A 160 3.61 -12.29 9.91
CA VAL A 160 4.11 -11.33 10.91
C VAL A 160 2.96 -10.70 11.70
N ARG A 161 3.29 -10.17 12.89
CA ARG A 161 2.37 -9.44 13.76
C ARG A 161 3.04 -8.19 14.27
N ILE A 162 2.26 -7.13 14.46
CA ILE A 162 2.69 -5.94 15.20
C ILE A 162 2.42 -6.18 16.68
N GLY A 163 3.40 -5.84 17.50
CA GLY A 163 3.35 -5.92 18.95
C GLY A 163 3.85 -7.26 19.48
N THR A 164 4.96 -7.20 20.15
CA THR A 164 5.45 -8.24 21.08
C THR A 164 4.93 -7.94 22.48
N GLU A 165 5.17 -8.82 23.44
CA GLU A 165 4.83 -8.55 24.85
C GLU A 165 5.68 -7.41 25.43
N GLU A 166 6.88 -7.20 24.90
CA GLU A 166 7.84 -6.18 25.35
C GLU A 166 7.72 -4.87 24.60
N ASP A 167 7.36 -4.89 23.30
CA ASP A 167 7.17 -3.69 22.47
C ASP A 167 5.93 -3.80 21.60
N SER A 168 4.97 -2.92 21.84
CA SER A 168 3.71 -2.88 21.09
C SER A 168 3.85 -2.46 19.62
N LYS A 169 5.04 -2.02 19.19
CA LYS A 169 5.32 -1.58 17.83
C LYS A 169 6.27 -2.50 17.08
N ALA A 170 7.00 -3.37 17.77
CA ALA A 170 7.98 -4.27 17.15
C ALA A 170 7.31 -5.30 16.25
N LEU A 171 7.93 -5.59 15.12
CA LEU A 171 7.49 -6.62 14.19
C LEU A 171 8.15 -7.96 14.55
N ASN A 172 7.35 -9.03 14.67
CA ASN A 172 7.92 -10.36 14.91
C ASN A 172 8.42 -10.98 13.60
N LEU A 173 9.69 -10.74 13.28
CA LEU A 173 10.34 -11.24 12.06
C LEU A 173 10.63 -12.75 12.11
N GLU A 174 10.71 -13.39 13.28
CA GLU A 174 10.95 -14.83 13.40
C GLU A 174 9.86 -15.69 12.74
N LYS A 175 8.67 -15.10 12.58
CA LYS A 175 7.52 -15.76 11.93
C LYS A 175 7.34 -15.34 10.48
N LEU A 176 8.25 -14.53 9.93
CA LEU A 176 8.20 -14.14 8.53
C LEU A 176 8.30 -15.37 7.64
N ARG A 177 7.37 -15.49 6.70
CA ARG A 177 7.25 -16.67 5.82
C ARG A 177 8.02 -16.55 4.50
N TYR A 178 8.41 -15.35 4.13
CA TYR A 178 9.08 -15.07 2.85
C TYR A 178 10.17 -14.02 3.05
N HIS A 179 11.40 -14.36 2.72
CA HIS A 179 12.51 -13.40 2.77
C HIS A 179 12.67 -12.59 1.48
N LYS A 180 11.76 -12.76 0.52
CA LYS A 180 11.57 -11.85 -0.61
C LYS A 180 10.11 -11.47 -0.74
N ILE A 181 9.83 -10.19 -0.61
CA ILE A 181 8.51 -9.59 -0.76
C ILE A 181 8.58 -8.72 -2.00
N ILE A 182 7.94 -9.13 -3.07
CA ILE A 182 8.06 -8.53 -4.38
C ILE A 182 6.76 -7.82 -4.73
N ILE A 183 6.83 -6.52 -4.96
CA ILE A 183 5.71 -5.71 -5.44
C ILE A 183 5.74 -5.78 -6.97
N MET A 184 4.63 -6.20 -7.59
CA MET A 184 4.50 -6.36 -9.02
C MET A 184 3.20 -5.71 -9.49
N CYS A 185 3.30 -4.47 -9.96
CA CYS A 185 2.20 -3.64 -10.44
C CYS A 185 2.34 -3.36 -11.94
N ASP A 186 1.25 -2.92 -12.54
CA ASP A 186 1.22 -2.48 -13.93
C ASP A 186 2.13 -1.26 -14.13
N ALA A 187 2.67 -1.11 -15.35
CA ALA A 187 3.57 -0.01 -15.69
C ALA A 187 2.81 1.26 -16.09
N ASP A 188 1.77 1.60 -15.34
CA ASP A 188 0.95 2.79 -15.55
C ASP A 188 0.86 3.65 -14.27
N VAL A 189 0.10 4.74 -14.33
CA VAL A 189 -0.06 5.67 -13.20
C VAL A 189 -0.82 5.04 -12.03
N ASP A 190 -1.73 4.11 -12.28
CA ASP A 190 -2.49 3.41 -11.23
C ASP A 190 -1.63 2.38 -10.52
N GLY A 191 -0.83 1.61 -11.28
CA GLY A 191 0.15 0.68 -10.72
C GLY A 191 1.22 1.38 -9.89
N SER A 192 1.75 2.51 -10.36
CA SER A 192 2.68 3.35 -9.58
C SER A 192 2.06 3.87 -8.29
N HIS A 193 0.77 4.21 -8.29
CA HIS A 193 0.06 4.61 -7.08
C HIS A 193 -0.12 3.44 -6.10
N ILE A 194 -0.45 2.24 -6.59
CA ILE A 194 -0.56 1.02 -5.77
C ILE A 194 0.80 0.68 -5.14
N GLU A 195 1.88 0.72 -5.93
CA GLU A 195 3.26 0.55 -5.43
C GLU A 195 3.55 1.53 -4.29
N THR A 196 3.25 2.82 -4.49
CA THR A 196 3.45 3.86 -3.48
C THR A 196 2.63 3.61 -2.21
N LEU A 197 1.37 3.16 -2.33
CA LEU A 197 0.53 2.82 -1.17
C LEU A 197 1.10 1.64 -0.38
N ILE A 198 1.59 0.60 -1.07
CA ILE A 198 2.23 -0.55 -0.43
C ILE A 198 3.52 -0.12 0.28
N LEU A 199 4.37 0.67 -0.39
CA LEU A 199 5.61 1.19 0.20
C LEU A 199 5.31 2.08 1.42
N THR A 200 4.28 2.93 1.36
CA THR A 200 3.84 3.74 2.51
C THR A 200 3.46 2.84 3.68
N PHE A 201 2.69 1.80 3.42
CA PHE A 201 2.28 0.84 4.44
C PHE A 201 3.48 0.10 5.05
N LEU A 202 4.38 -0.42 4.21
CA LEU A 202 5.59 -1.11 4.68
C LEU A 202 6.50 -0.16 5.48
N PHE A 203 6.71 1.06 5.01
CA PHE A 203 7.53 2.05 5.70
C PHE A 203 6.96 2.44 7.08
N ARG A 204 5.64 2.59 7.21
CA ARG A 204 4.98 3.01 8.44
C ARG A 204 4.78 1.89 9.47
N TYR A 205 4.60 0.65 9.02
CA TYR A 205 4.16 -0.44 9.89
C TYR A 205 5.04 -1.68 9.86
N MET A 206 5.96 -1.79 8.90
CA MET A 206 6.85 -2.95 8.70
C MET A 206 8.22 -2.51 8.20
N LYS A 207 8.74 -1.40 8.77
CA LYS A 207 10.00 -0.78 8.33
C LYS A 207 11.17 -1.76 8.37
N GLU A 208 11.17 -2.64 9.35
CA GLU A 208 12.20 -3.68 9.53
C GLU A 208 12.30 -4.63 8.33
N LEU A 209 11.21 -4.84 7.57
CA LEU A 209 11.26 -5.64 6.34
C LEU A 209 12.12 -4.98 5.25
N ILE A 210 12.08 -3.64 5.17
CA ILE A 210 12.89 -2.87 4.23
C ILE A 210 14.34 -2.84 4.72
N GLU A 211 14.55 -2.56 6.00
CA GLU A 211 15.88 -2.47 6.62
C GLU A 211 16.65 -3.80 6.57
N ASN A 212 15.94 -4.93 6.63
CA ASN A 212 16.54 -6.26 6.45
C ASN A 212 16.66 -6.68 4.97
N GLY A 213 16.29 -5.81 4.02
CA GLY A 213 16.47 -6.04 2.59
C GLY A 213 15.51 -7.07 1.98
N TYR A 214 14.35 -7.29 2.58
CA TYR A 214 13.37 -8.28 2.10
C TYR A 214 12.41 -7.73 1.05
N VAL A 215 12.36 -6.41 0.80
CA VAL A 215 11.38 -5.77 -0.08
C VAL A 215 11.99 -5.45 -1.44
N TYR A 216 11.30 -5.84 -2.50
CA TYR A 216 11.71 -5.66 -3.90
C TYR A 216 10.55 -5.16 -4.75
N ILE A 217 10.88 -4.51 -5.85
CA ILE A 217 9.96 -4.11 -6.91
C ILE A 217 10.35 -4.89 -8.16
N ALA A 218 9.38 -5.60 -8.74
CA ALA A 218 9.56 -6.26 -10.02
C ALA A 218 9.54 -5.23 -11.16
N THR A 219 10.40 -5.43 -12.15
CA THR A 219 10.47 -4.55 -13.32
C THR A 219 10.13 -5.36 -14.58
N PRO A 220 8.83 -5.47 -14.93
CA PRO A 220 8.41 -6.12 -16.17
C PRO A 220 8.86 -5.32 -17.39
N PRO A 221 9.03 -5.95 -18.57
CA PRO A 221 9.35 -5.23 -19.80
C PRO A 221 8.15 -4.41 -20.28
N LEU A 222 8.45 -3.27 -20.92
CA LEU A 222 7.43 -2.40 -21.54
C LEU A 222 7.09 -2.83 -22.96
N TYR A 223 8.03 -3.49 -23.66
CA TYR A 223 7.86 -3.84 -25.07
C TYR A 223 8.27 -5.28 -25.35
N GLN A 224 7.54 -5.89 -26.30
CA GLN A 224 7.99 -7.06 -27.04
C GLN A 224 8.25 -6.66 -28.47
N VAL A 225 9.44 -6.97 -29.00
CA VAL A 225 9.85 -6.75 -30.38
C VAL A 225 9.97 -8.11 -31.07
N LYS A 226 9.19 -8.35 -32.12
CA LYS A 226 9.10 -9.65 -32.78
C LYS A 226 9.36 -9.53 -34.26
N LYS A 227 10.20 -10.44 -34.79
CA LYS A 227 10.42 -10.61 -36.23
C LYS A 227 10.44 -12.10 -36.58
N GLY A 228 9.40 -12.57 -37.28
CA GLY A 228 9.22 -13.99 -37.55
C GLY A 228 9.07 -14.82 -36.29
N SER A 229 9.98 -15.77 -36.08
CA SER A 229 10.04 -16.60 -34.86
C SER A 229 10.87 -16.00 -33.72
N LYS A 230 11.69 -14.95 -34.01
CA LYS A 230 12.52 -14.29 -32.99
C LYS A 230 11.69 -13.27 -32.24
N SER A 231 11.74 -13.31 -30.91
CA SER A 231 11.04 -12.39 -30.00
C SER A 231 12.00 -11.97 -28.89
N GLU A 232 12.13 -10.68 -28.67
CA GLU A 232 12.94 -10.10 -27.56
C GLU A 232 12.14 -9.03 -26.82
N TYR A 233 12.57 -8.72 -25.58
CA TYR A 233 11.89 -7.79 -24.71
C TYR A 233 12.74 -6.55 -24.44
N ALA A 234 12.08 -5.39 -24.26
CA ALA A 234 12.73 -4.14 -23.92
C ALA A 234 12.02 -3.47 -22.74
N TRP A 235 12.82 -2.88 -21.85
CA TRP A 235 12.37 -2.21 -20.63
C TRP A 235 12.24 -0.70 -20.77
N ASP A 236 12.80 -0.13 -21.83
CA ASP A 236 12.71 1.28 -22.16
C ASP A 236 12.72 1.51 -23.68
N ASP A 237 12.47 2.76 -24.09
CA ASP A 237 12.43 3.15 -25.50
C ASP A 237 13.77 2.96 -26.20
N ASN A 238 14.88 3.22 -25.52
CA ASN A 238 16.21 3.10 -26.10
C ASN A 238 16.54 1.63 -26.42
N GLN A 239 16.20 0.72 -25.51
CA GLN A 239 16.37 -0.72 -25.73
C GLN A 239 15.48 -1.21 -26.87
N ARG A 240 14.20 -0.77 -26.89
CA ARG A 240 13.28 -1.06 -27.99
C ARG A 240 13.87 -0.64 -29.34
N ASP A 241 14.36 0.59 -29.44
CA ASP A 241 14.86 1.13 -30.70
C ASP A 241 16.14 0.42 -31.17
N ARG A 242 17.01 0.02 -30.23
CA ARG A 242 18.17 -0.84 -30.54
C ARG A 242 17.75 -2.20 -31.07
N LEU A 243 16.79 -2.86 -30.40
CA LEU A 243 16.28 -4.17 -30.83
C LEU A 243 15.63 -4.08 -32.23
N ILE A 244 14.91 -2.99 -32.51
CA ILE A 244 14.35 -2.75 -33.83
C ILE A 244 15.44 -2.64 -34.89
N GLN A 245 16.52 -1.90 -34.61
CA GLN A 245 17.67 -1.75 -35.53
C GLN A 245 18.38 -3.08 -35.76
N ASP A 246 18.65 -3.84 -34.70
CA ASP A 246 19.29 -5.14 -34.76
C ASP A 246 18.47 -6.16 -35.54
N MET A 247 17.15 -6.14 -35.38
CA MET A 247 16.22 -7.04 -36.05
C MET A 247 15.92 -6.63 -37.49
N LYS A 248 16.02 -5.34 -37.85
CA LYS A 248 15.77 -4.86 -39.21
C LYS A 248 16.73 -5.49 -40.20
N GLY A 249 18.03 -5.55 -39.87
CA GLY A 249 19.05 -5.96 -40.84
C GLY A 249 18.92 -5.14 -42.13
N ALA A 250 19.22 -5.72 -43.31
CA ALA A 250 19.04 -5.08 -44.60
C ALA A 250 17.59 -5.07 -45.14
N GLY A 251 16.58 -5.37 -44.30
CA GLY A 251 15.14 -5.51 -44.71
C GLY A 251 14.28 -4.32 -44.32
N ALA A 252 13.11 -4.20 -44.95
CA ALA A 252 12.16 -3.11 -44.73
C ALA A 252 11.57 -3.10 -43.32
N GLU A 253 11.23 -1.91 -42.86
CA GLU A 253 10.65 -1.63 -41.54
C GLU A 253 9.34 -2.42 -41.21
N SER A 254 8.59 -2.77 -42.22
CA SER A 254 7.31 -3.49 -42.16
C SER A 254 7.39 -4.94 -41.64
N SER A 255 8.58 -5.47 -41.38
CA SER A 255 8.77 -6.86 -40.93
C SER A 255 8.92 -7.04 -39.41
N VAL A 256 8.98 -5.95 -38.65
CA VAL A 256 9.14 -5.98 -37.18
C VAL A 256 7.81 -5.60 -36.54
N ASN A 257 7.28 -6.48 -35.70
CA ASN A 257 6.08 -6.23 -34.90
C ASN A 257 6.48 -5.81 -33.49
N ILE A 258 5.89 -4.71 -33.00
CA ILE A 258 6.15 -4.15 -31.68
C ILE A 258 4.85 -4.19 -30.90
N GLN A 259 4.86 -4.88 -29.78
CA GLN A 259 3.78 -4.86 -28.80
C GLN A 259 4.21 -4.07 -27.58
N ARG A 260 3.45 -3.04 -27.19
CA ARG A 260 3.63 -2.34 -25.91
C ARG A 260 2.71 -2.97 -24.89
N TYR A 261 3.26 -3.32 -23.72
CA TYR A 261 2.50 -3.79 -22.58
C TYR A 261 2.11 -2.60 -21.71
N LYS A 262 0.82 -2.41 -21.47
CA LYS A 262 0.29 -1.42 -20.54
C LYS A 262 0.07 -2.00 -19.16
N GLY A 263 -0.15 -3.32 -19.08
CA GLY A 263 -0.36 -4.01 -17.83
C GLY A 263 0.06 -5.48 -17.90
N LEU A 264 0.32 -6.05 -16.74
CA LEU A 264 0.71 -7.46 -16.55
C LEU A 264 -0.34 -8.45 -17.06
N GLY A 265 -1.62 -8.04 -17.07
CA GLY A 265 -2.71 -8.83 -17.58
C GLY A 265 -2.68 -9.05 -19.11
N GLU A 266 -1.88 -8.28 -19.84
CA GLU A 266 -1.67 -8.44 -21.29
C GLU A 266 -0.63 -9.53 -21.62
N MET A 267 0.16 -9.95 -20.63
CA MET A 267 1.12 -11.04 -20.77
C MET A 267 0.44 -12.38 -20.50
N ASN A 268 0.82 -13.40 -21.27
CA ASN A 268 0.49 -14.77 -20.89
C ASN A 268 1.44 -15.28 -19.80
N ALA A 269 1.10 -16.43 -19.20
CA ALA A 269 1.83 -16.99 -18.06
C ALA A 269 3.33 -17.27 -18.37
N THR A 270 3.64 -17.74 -19.58
CA THR A 270 5.01 -18.01 -20.02
C THR A 270 5.80 -16.71 -20.18
N GLN A 271 5.21 -15.68 -20.82
CA GLN A 271 5.85 -14.38 -20.96
C GLN A 271 6.16 -13.74 -19.61
N LEU A 272 5.21 -13.81 -18.67
CA LEU A 272 5.40 -13.26 -17.33
C LEU A 272 6.48 -14.03 -16.55
N TRP A 273 6.53 -15.35 -16.70
CA TRP A 273 7.60 -16.17 -16.14
C TRP A 273 8.95 -15.76 -16.70
N ASP A 274 9.11 -15.83 -18.04
CA ASP A 274 10.39 -15.63 -18.71
C ASP A 274 10.99 -14.24 -18.46
N THR A 275 10.16 -13.23 -18.27
CA THR A 275 10.61 -11.82 -18.17
C THR A 275 10.69 -11.27 -16.76
N THR A 276 9.79 -11.74 -15.85
CA THR A 276 9.52 -11.04 -14.60
C THR A 276 9.59 -11.95 -13.37
N MET A 277 9.35 -13.25 -13.51
CA MET A 277 9.27 -14.15 -12.36
C MET A 277 10.42 -15.16 -12.27
N ASN A 278 11.01 -15.53 -13.41
CA ASN A 278 12.14 -16.47 -13.42
C ASN A 278 13.38 -15.85 -12.75
N PRO A 279 13.91 -16.45 -11.67
CA PRO A 279 15.06 -15.92 -10.94
C PRO A 279 16.32 -15.68 -11.79
N GLU A 280 16.48 -16.44 -12.88
CA GLU A 280 17.67 -16.34 -13.76
C GLU A 280 17.65 -15.10 -14.67
N PHE A 281 16.45 -14.61 -15.04
CA PHE A 281 16.32 -13.57 -16.08
C PHE A 281 15.60 -12.31 -15.59
N ARG A 282 14.83 -12.40 -14.50
CA ARG A 282 14.08 -11.27 -13.96
C ARG A 282 14.97 -10.16 -13.43
N THR A 283 14.46 -8.94 -13.53
CA THR A 283 15.06 -7.77 -12.88
C THR A 283 14.23 -7.37 -11.66
N LEU A 284 14.87 -7.41 -10.48
CA LEU A 284 14.28 -6.92 -9.23
C LEU A 284 15.07 -5.71 -8.74
N ARG A 285 14.36 -4.67 -8.34
CA ARG A 285 14.93 -3.50 -7.68
C ARG A 285 14.69 -3.61 -6.18
N GLN A 286 15.75 -3.75 -5.39
CA GLN A 286 15.64 -3.78 -3.94
C GLN A 286 15.27 -2.40 -3.40
N VAL A 287 14.32 -2.37 -2.47
CA VAL A 287 13.92 -1.14 -1.77
C VAL A 287 14.84 -0.92 -0.57
N THR A 288 15.45 0.26 -0.50
CA THR A 288 16.36 0.64 0.59
C THR A 288 15.93 1.97 1.21
N ILE A 289 16.29 2.18 2.47
CA ILE A 289 16.09 3.45 3.19
C ILE A 289 17.48 4.03 3.44
N GLU A 290 17.86 5.05 2.66
CA GLU A 290 19.14 5.74 2.83
C GLU A 290 19.06 6.78 3.97
N ASN A 291 17.97 7.53 4.03
CA ASN A 291 17.70 8.54 5.04
C ASN A 291 16.25 8.44 5.54
N GLY A 292 16.08 7.90 6.74
CA GLY A 292 14.75 7.68 7.33
C GLY A 292 13.94 8.96 7.54
N ALA A 293 14.60 10.08 7.90
CA ALA A 293 13.93 11.38 8.11
C ALA A 293 13.44 11.98 6.79
N GLU A 294 14.23 11.87 5.72
CA GLU A 294 13.85 12.31 4.40
C GLU A 294 12.70 11.48 3.83
N CYS A 295 12.78 10.15 3.97
CA CYS A 295 11.68 9.26 3.59
C CYS A 295 10.37 9.62 4.33
N ASP A 296 10.45 9.90 5.64
CA ASP A 296 9.31 10.33 6.44
C ASP A 296 8.65 11.59 5.89
N GLN A 297 9.45 12.62 5.58
CA GLN A 297 8.97 13.87 4.98
C GLN A 297 8.34 13.64 3.61
N ILE A 298 8.94 12.80 2.77
CA ILE A 298 8.42 12.49 1.42
C ILE A 298 7.08 11.78 1.53
N PHE A 299 6.95 10.75 2.37
CA PHE A 299 5.68 10.04 2.54
C PHE A 299 4.61 10.95 3.13
N SER A 300 4.93 11.76 4.16
CA SER A 300 3.97 12.73 4.74
C SER A 300 3.52 13.76 3.71
N MET A 301 4.43 14.28 2.89
CA MET A 301 4.11 15.25 1.84
C MET A 301 3.26 14.66 0.72
N LEU A 302 3.65 13.49 0.19
CA LEU A 302 2.98 12.89 -0.97
C LEU A 302 1.67 12.22 -0.60
N MET A 303 1.62 11.53 0.54
CA MET A 303 0.52 10.66 0.94
C MET A 303 -0.33 11.23 2.07
N GLY A 304 0.11 12.30 2.74
CA GLY A 304 -0.60 12.97 3.84
C GLY A 304 -1.78 13.84 3.41
N ASP A 305 -2.43 14.48 4.38
CA ASP A 305 -3.63 15.30 4.15
C ASP A 305 -3.35 16.68 3.58
N GLU A 306 -2.14 17.22 3.82
CA GLU A 306 -1.78 18.55 3.38
C GLU A 306 -1.61 18.64 1.84
N VAL A 307 -2.42 19.48 1.22
CA VAL A 307 -2.40 19.65 -0.25
C VAL A 307 -1.32 20.63 -0.73
N PRO A 308 -1.08 21.78 -0.07
CA PRO A 308 -0.15 22.78 -0.60
C PRO A 308 1.28 22.26 -0.81
N PRO A 309 1.94 21.57 0.15
CA PRO A 309 3.29 21.04 -0.06
C PRO A 309 3.38 20.05 -1.22
N ARG A 310 2.35 19.22 -1.38
CA ARG A 310 2.27 18.25 -2.49
C ARG A 310 2.09 18.94 -3.83
N ARG A 311 1.26 20.00 -3.91
CA ARG A 311 1.10 20.79 -5.12
C ARG A 311 2.42 21.43 -5.54
N ASP A 312 3.10 22.10 -4.60
CA ASP A 312 4.39 22.74 -4.85
C ASP A 312 5.44 21.75 -5.33
N PHE A 313 5.43 20.52 -4.79
CA PHE A 313 6.31 19.46 -5.24
C PHE A 313 6.00 19.04 -6.67
N ILE A 314 4.72 18.83 -7.00
CA ILE A 314 4.29 18.45 -8.34
C ILE A 314 4.66 19.54 -9.36
N GLU A 315 4.39 20.80 -9.06
CA GLU A 315 4.68 21.92 -9.95
C GLU A 315 6.19 22.03 -10.23
N ARG A 316 7.04 21.92 -9.20
CA ARG A 316 8.51 21.95 -9.35
C ARG A 316 9.07 20.79 -10.15
N ASN A 317 8.45 19.62 -10.05
CA ASN A 317 8.94 18.38 -10.66
C ASN A 317 8.18 17.98 -11.93
N ALA A 318 7.18 18.72 -12.37
CA ALA A 318 6.33 18.39 -13.52
C ALA A 318 7.13 18.11 -14.81
N LYS A 319 8.24 18.82 -15.01
CA LYS A 319 9.14 18.63 -16.16
C LYS A 319 9.83 17.26 -16.23
N TYR A 320 9.87 16.53 -15.11
CA TYR A 320 10.47 15.19 -15.04
C TYR A 320 9.41 14.08 -15.14
N ALA A 321 8.13 14.44 -15.09
CA ALA A 321 7.04 13.48 -15.20
C ALA A 321 7.01 12.90 -16.63
N LYS A 322 7.06 11.59 -16.71
CA LYS A 322 6.75 10.87 -17.95
C LYS A 322 5.23 10.66 -17.96
N ILE A 323 4.54 11.43 -18.76
CA ILE A 323 3.10 11.30 -18.99
C ILE A 323 2.96 10.46 -20.25
N ASP A 324 2.31 9.30 -20.11
CA ASP A 324 1.97 8.43 -21.23
C ASP A 324 0.68 8.89 -21.95
#